data_5bce61f5f7755ea5060465b8dfe29b12
#
_entry.id   5bce61f5f7755ea5060465b8dfe29b12
#
_cell.length_a   1.000
_cell.length_b   1.000
_cell.length_c   1.000
_cell.angle_alpha   90.00
_cell.angle_beta   90.00
_cell.angle_gamma   90.00
#
_symmetry.space_group_name_H-M   'P 1'
#
loop_
_entity.id
_entity.type
_entity.pdbx_description
1 polymer ?
#
loop_
_entity_poly.entity_id
_entity_poly.type
_entity_poly.pdbx_seq_one_letter_code
_entity_poly.pdbx_strand_id
1 'polypeptide(L)'
;AMLLLVFRKVYICNIMSHTNIMQAEENDLVNILSLQKKSFMVVAERMNKFDLPPLLQNQDEICDEYQTGIILKYVSDDGQIVGSVRGRMDENRVCHIGKLIVHPDFQNKGIGRELMTEIERLFPHCHTFSLFTGEETPNTLHLYSKVGYNIVCRKEMEGISMIIMEK
;
A
#
# COMPACT_ATOMS: atom_id res chain seq x y z
N ALA A 1 18.20 -16.61 -6.24
CA ALA A 1 17.01 -16.51 -7.10
C ALA A 1 15.98 -17.63 -6.84
N MET A 2 16.45 -18.85 -6.56
CA MET A 2 15.56 -20.01 -6.34
C MET A 2 14.88 -20.03 -4.95
N LEU A 3 15.46 -19.38 -3.96
CA LEU A 3 14.92 -19.35 -2.58
C LEU A 3 13.70 -18.41 -2.42
N LEU A 4 13.62 -17.35 -3.21
CA LEU A 4 12.47 -16.42 -3.20
C LEU A 4 11.19 -17.00 -3.81
N LEU A 5 11.32 -17.93 -4.76
CA LEU A 5 10.18 -18.60 -5.40
C LEU A 5 9.50 -19.62 -4.47
N VAL A 6 10.23 -20.18 -3.51
CA VAL A 6 9.69 -21.17 -2.56
C VAL A 6 8.81 -20.47 -1.50
N PHE A 7 9.13 -19.24 -1.10
CA PHE A 7 8.32 -18.49 -0.14
C PHE A 7 6.96 -18.03 -0.69
N ARG A 8 6.82 -17.91 -2.01
CA ARG A 8 5.52 -17.55 -2.64
C ARG A 8 4.47 -18.68 -2.57
N LYS A 9 4.89 -19.94 -2.45
CA LYS A 9 3.97 -21.10 -2.55
C LYS A 9 3.50 -21.69 -1.21
N VAL A 10 4.08 -21.29 -0.09
CA VAL A 10 3.81 -21.94 1.22
C VAL A 10 2.70 -21.26 2.02
N TYR A 11 2.23 -20.06 1.63
CA TYR A 11 1.18 -19.35 2.38
C TYR A 11 -0.25 -19.53 1.84
N ILE A 12 -0.48 -20.46 0.92
CA ILE A 12 -1.83 -20.84 0.49
C ILE A 12 -2.24 -22.09 1.27
N CYS A 13 -2.45 -21.96 2.56
CA CYS A 13 -3.27 -22.93 3.27
C CYS A 13 -3.89 -22.33 4.54
N ASN A 14 -5.21 -22.25 4.49
CA ASN A 14 -6.13 -22.08 5.61
C ASN A 14 -6.18 -20.72 6.32
N ILE A 15 -7.18 -19.94 5.95
CA ILE A 15 -8.37 -19.74 6.81
C ILE A 15 -9.45 -19.15 5.88
N MET A 16 -10.55 -19.87 5.70
CA MET A 16 -11.78 -19.31 5.10
C MET A 16 -12.40 -18.32 6.10
N SER A 17 -11.83 -17.15 6.20
CA SER A 17 -12.55 -15.95 6.56
C SER A 17 -12.90 -15.29 5.23
N HIS A 18 -14.14 -14.86 5.07
CA HIS A 18 -14.60 -14.05 3.94
C HIS A 18 -13.90 -12.69 3.96
N THR A 19 -12.61 -12.68 3.71
CA THR A 19 -11.84 -11.44 3.59
C THR A 19 -11.81 -11.07 2.12
N ASN A 20 -12.27 -9.89 1.82
CA ASN A 20 -12.20 -9.30 0.48
C ASN A 20 -10.76 -8.94 0.10
N ILE A 21 -9.78 -9.29 0.96
CA ILE A 21 -8.36 -9.00 0.76
C ILE A 21 -7.63 -10.24 0.28
N MET A 22 -6.91 -10.09 -0.82
CA MET A 22 -6.10 -11.14 -1.43
C MET A 22 -4.76 -10.56 -1.88
N GLN A 23 -3.75 -11.41 -1.99
CA GLN A 23 -2.53 -11.05 -2.67
C GLN A 23 -2.83 -10.84 -4.17
N ALA A 24 -2.32 -9.77 -4.73
CA ALA A 24 -2.49 -9.49 -6.14
C ALA A 24 -1.75 -10.52 -7.00
N GLU A 25 -2.32 -10.83 -8.15
CA GLU A 25 -1.69 -11.55 -9.23
C GLU A 25 -1.16 -10.58 -10.28
N GLU A 26 -0.29 -11.04 -11.17
CA GLU A 26 0.32 -10.19 -12.20
C GLU A 26 -0.73 -9.50 -13.08
N ASN A 27 -1.81 -10.21 -13.42
CA ASN A 27 -2.92 -9.67 -14.21
C ASN A 27 -3.72 -8.56 -13.50
N ASP A 28 -3.61 -8.45 -12.18
CA ASP A 28 -4.27 -7.38 -11.41
C ASP A 28 -3.54 -6.05 -11.50
N LEU A 29 -2.24 -6.05 -11.84
CA LEU A 29 -1.37 -4.88 -11.74
C LEU A 29 -1.84 -3.71 -12.60
N VAL A 30 -2.41 -3.98 -13.77
CA VAL A 30 -2.99 -2.95 -14.64
C VAL A 30 -4.15 -2.23 -13.94
N ASN A 31 -5.05 -3.00 -13.32
CA ASN A 31 -6.21 -2.44 -12.61
C ASN A 31 -5.78 -1.71 -11.33
N ILE A 32 -4.80 -2.24 -10.61
CA ILE A 32 -4.24 -1.59 -9.41
C ILE A 32 -3.57 -0.27 -9.78
N LEU A 33 -2.78 -0.25 -10.87
CA LEU A 33 -2.15 0.98 -11.35
C LEU A 33 -3.17 2.03 -11.79
N SER A 34 -4.23 1.61 -12.46
CA SER A 34 -5.35 2.48 -12.84
C SER A 34 -6.04 3.08 -11.63
N LEU A 35 -6.35 2.25 -10.61
CA LEU A 35 -6.93 2.69 -9.35
C LEU A 35 -6.00 3.66 -8.62
N GLN A 36 -4.69 3.38 -8.61
CA GLN A 36 -3.69 4.26 -8.00
C GLN A 36 -3.70 5.65 -8.64
N LYS A 37 -3.64 5.72 -9.97
CA LYS A 37 -3.64 7.00 -10.68
C LYS A 37 -4.93 7.79 -10.41
N LYS A 38 -6.08 7.12 -10.42
CA LYS A 38 -7.36 7.74 -10.08
C LYS A 38 -7.38 8.30 -8.66
N SER A 39 -6.87 7.55 -7.70
CA SER A 39 -6.84 7.96 -6.28
C SER A 39 -5.88 9.13 -6.04
N PHE A 40 -4.70 9.09 -6.64
CA PHE A 40 -3.71 10.16 -6.51
C PHE A 40 -4.02 11.40 -7.33
N MET A 41 -4.86 11.30 -8.37
CA MET A 41 -5.33 12.47 -9.10
C MET A 41 -6.11 13.42 -8.18
N VAL A 42 -6.94 12.91 -7.28
CA VAL A 42 -7.65 13.72 -6.28
C VAL A 42 -6.68 14.49 -5.38
N VAL A 43 -5.56 13.85 -4.99
CA VAL A 43 -4.51 14.51 -4.20
C VAL A 43 -3.79 15.57 -5.03
N ALA A 44 -3.43 15.24 -6.28
CA ALA A 44 -2.76 16.15 -7.20
C ALA A 44 -3.57 17.43 -7.48
N GLU A 45 -4.88 17.29 -7.70
CA GLU A 45 -5.80 18.41 -7.90
C GLU A 45 -5.86 19.33 -6.66
N ARG A 46 -5.93 18.72 -5.47
CA ARG A 46 -5.95 19.49 -4.19
C ARG A 46 -4.66 20.27 -3.98
N MET A 47 -3.51 19.67 -4.31
CA MET A 47 -2.19 20.25 -4.16
C MET A 47 -1.77 21.13 -5.35
N ASN A 48 -2.53 21.11 -6.43
CA ASN A 48 -2.15 21.67 -7.74
C ASN A 48 -0.76 21.18 -8.20
N LYS A 49 -0.48 19.87 -8.00
CA LYS A 49 0.80 19.24 -8.29
C LYS A 49 0.56 17.89 -8.99
N PHE A 50 0.82 17.83 -10.29
CA PHE A 50 0.50 16.68 -11.16
C PHE A 50 1.68 15.79 -11.48
N ASP A 51 2.85 16.09 -10.95
CA ASP A 51 4.09 15.32 -11.08
C ASP A 51 4.38 14.40 -9.88
N LEU A 52 3.34 14.02 -9.14
CA LEU A 52 3.46 13.08 -8.03
C LEU A 52 3.96 11.71 -8.53
N PRO A 53 4.98 11.12 -7.90
CA PRO A 53 5.53 9.83 -8.32
C PRO A 53 4.48 8.72 -8.54
N PRO A 54 3.44 8.57 -7.68
CA PRO A 54 2.39 7.58 -7.93
C PRO A 54 1.57 7.81 -9.20
N LEU A 55 1.46 9.05 -9.68
CA LEU A 55 0.78 9.35 -10.95
C LEU A 55 1.63 9.00 -12.16
N LEU A 56 2.95 9.17 -12.05
CA LEU A 56 3.91 8.95 -13.12
C LEU A 56 4.31 7.48 -13.26
N GLN A 57 4.07 6.66 -12.23
CA GLN A 57 4.44 5.24 -12.24
C GLN A 57 3.87 4.52 -13.47
N ASN A 58 4.73 3.76 -14.14
CA ASN A 58 4.37 2.96 -15.30
C ASN A 58 4.19 1.47 -14.95
N GLN A 59 3.84 0.67 -15.97
CA GLN A 59 3.58 -0.76 -15.79
C GLN A 59 4.83 -1.55 -15.40
N ASP A 60 5.99 -1.22 -15.96
CA ASP A 60 7.24 -1.93 -15.66
C ASP A 60 7.64 -1.71 -14.19
N GLU A 61 7.50 -0.49 -13.70
CA GLU A 61 7.80 -0.14 -12.31
C GLU A 61 6.89 -0.86 -11.30
N ILE A 62 5.60 -1.00 -11.56
CA ILE A 62 4.72 -1.77 -10.67
C ILE A 62 5.02 -3.28 -10.76
N CYS A 63 5.44 -3.79 -11.92
CA CYS A 63 5.90 -5.16 -12.05
C CYS A 63 7.16 -5.42 -11.22
N ASP A 64 8.11 -4.48 -11.20
CA ASP A 64 9.31 -4.59 -10.37
C ASP A 64 8.95 -4.61 -8.87
N GLU A 65 8.04 -3.75 -8.43
CA GLU A 65 7.56 -3.77 -7.04
C GLU A 65 6.84 -5.10 -6.71
N TYR A 66 6.07 -5.63 -7.65
CA TYR A 66 5.41 -6.94 -7.51
C TYR A 66 6.41 -8.09 -7.37
N GLN A 67 7.55 -8.04 -8.07
CA GLN A 67 8.60 -9.05 -7.97
C GLN A 67 9.37 -8.99 -6.64
N THR A 68 9.51 -7.81 -6.05
CA THR A 68 10.37 -7.56 -4.88
C THR A 68 9.63 -7.44 -3.56
N GLY A 69 8.29 -7.39 -3.58
CA GLY A 69 7.46 -7.20 -2.40
C GLY A 69 6.13 -7.96 -2.47
N ILE A 70 5.22 -7.57 -1.60
CA ILE A 70 3.84 -8.07 -1.57
C ILE A 70 2.91 -6.92 -1.95
N ILE A 71 1.99 -7.16 -2.87
CA ILE A 71 0.90 -6.26 -3.21
C ILE A 71 -0.40 -6.95 -2.79
N LEU A 72 -1.20 -6.28 -1.96
CA LEU A 72 -2.55 -6.72 -1.62
C LEU A 72 -3.57 -5.96 -2.44
N LYS A 73 -4.66 -6.64 -2.78
CA LYS A 73 -5.87 -6.06 -3.38
C LYS A 73 -7.07 -6.29 -2.46
N TYR A 74 -7.94 -5.30 -2.39
CA TYR A 74 -9.28 -5.43 -1.80
C TYR A 74 -10.29 -5.52 -2.93
N VAL A 75 -11.08 -6.59 -2.95
CA VAL A 75 -12.08 -6.85 -3.98
C VAL A 75 -13.46 -6.64 -3.37
N SER A 76 -14.28 -5.80 -3.97
CA SER A 76 -15.66 -5.58 -3.58
C SER A 76 -16.56 -6.77 -3.93
N ASP A 77 -17.77 -6.80 -3.40
CA ASP A 77 -18.72 -7.90 -3.60
C ASP A 77 -19.11 -8.10 -5.08
N ASP A 78 -18.99 -7.07 -5.89
CA ASP A 78 -19.21 -7.11 -7.34
C ASP A 78 -17.95 -7.46 -8.15
N GLY A 79 -16.85 -7.85 -7.48
CA GLY A 79 -15.62 -8.32 -8.11
C GLY A 79 -14.65 -7.24 -8.56
N GLN A 80 -14.85 -5.98 -8.20
CA GLN A 80 -13.94 -4.89 -8.56
C GLN A 80 -12.81 -4.73 -7.54
N ILE A 81 -11.61 -4.42 -8.01
CA ILE A 81 -10.50 -4.01 -7.14
C ILE A 81 -10.74 -2.56 -6.72
N VAL A 82 -11.02 -2.35 -5.44
CA VAL A 82 -11.37 -1.05 -4.87
C VAL A 82 -10.37 -0.54 -3.83
N GLY A 83 -9.35 -1.33 -3.52
CA GLY A 83 -8.28 -0.95 -2.62
C GLY A 83 -7.02 -1.75 -2.88
N SER A 84 -5.87 -1.22 -2.48
CA SER A 84 -4.58 -1.89 -2.55
C SER A 84 -3.59 -1.27 -1.56
N VAL A 85 -2.60 -2.07 -1.18
CA VAL A 85 -1.44 -1.63 -0.38
C VAL A 85 -0.24 -2.47 -0.76
N ARG A 86 0.96 -1.94 -0.59
CA ARG A 86 2.23 -2.63 -0.87
C ARG A 86 3.12 -2.65 0.35
N GLY A 87 3.86 -3.75 0.50
CA GLY A 87 4.90 -3.89 1.52
C GLY A 87 6.13 -4.55 0.96
N ARG A 88 7.29 -4.11 1.40
CA ARG A 88 8.59 -4.68 1.06
C ARG A 88 9.49 -4.64 2.28
N MET A 89 10.08 -5.78 2.63
CA MET A 89 11.08 -5.86 3.70
C MET A 89 12.47 -5.56 3.12
N ASP A 90 13.23 -4.71 3.81
CA ASP A 90 14.63 -4.46 3.50
C ASP A 90 15.58 -5.41 4.28
N GLU A 91 16.88 -5.25 4.06
CA GLU A 91 17.93 -6.05 4.69
C GLU A 91 18.02 -5.86 6.22
N ASN A 92 17.53 -4.73 6.74
CA ASN A 92 17.48 -4.41 8.16
C ASN A 92 16.18 -4.89 8.84
N ARG A 93 15.36 -5.69 8.15
CA ARG A 93 14.05 -6.15 8.61
C ARG A 93 13.07 -5.02 8.91
N VAL A 94 13.18 -3.93 8.20
CA VAL A 94 12.17 -2.88 8.18
C VAL A 94 11.21 -3.17 7.02
N CYS A 95 9.92 -3.23 7.31
CA CYS A 95 8.89 -3.32 6.28
C CYS A 95 8.48 -1.91 5.84
N HIS A 96 8.78 -1.58 4.61
CA HIS A 96 8.34 -0.35 3.98
C HIS A 96 6.96 -0.56 3.37
N ILE A 97 5.96 0.12 3.93
CA ILE A 97 4.58 0.08 3.45
C ILE A 97 4.31 1.33 2.63
N GLY A 98 3.66 1.16 1.50
CA GLY A 98 3.36 2.29 0.62
C GLY A 98 2.13 2.04 -0.26
N LYS A 99 1.76 3.10 -0.97
CA LYS A 99 0.69 3.07 -1.96
C LYS A 99 -0.62 2.47 -1.41
N LEU A 100 -0.97 2.80 -0.14
CA LEU A 100 -2.31 2.52 0.38
C LEU A 100 -3.31 3.40 -0.37
N ILE A 101 -4.17 2.76 -1.13
CA ILE A 101 -5.18 3.41 -1.94
C ILE A 101 -6.54 2.74 -1.72
N VAL A 102 -7.58 3.54 -1.66
CA VAL A 102 -8.99 3.10 -1.63
C VAL A 102 -9.78 3.96 -2.60
N HIS A 103 -10.56 3.32 -3.46
CA HIS A 103 -11.44 4.02 -4.40
C HIS A 103 -12.32 5.04 -3.66
N PRO A 104 -12.49 6.26 -4.17
CA PRO A 104 -13.25 7.32 -3.47
C PRO A 104 -14.63 6.89 -2.95
N ASP A 105 -15.38 6.13 -3.73
CA ASP A 105 -16.74 5.66 -3.36
C ASP A 105 -16.73 4.58 -2.27
N PHE A 106 -15.56 4.04 -1.95
CA PHE A 106 -15.37 2.98 -0.94
C PHE A 106 -14.60 3.45 0.29
N GLN A 107 -14.22 4.72 0.35
CA GLN A 107 -13.54 5.30 1.51
C GLN A 107 -14.45 5.38 2.74
N ASN A 108 -13.85 5.53 3.92
CA ASN A 108 -14.54 5.60 5.22
C ASN A 108 -15.38 4.35 5.59
N LYS A 109 -15.09 3.21 4.98
CA LYS A 109 -15.72 1.91 5.26
C LYS A 109 -14.78 0.92 5.96
N GLY A 110 -13.62 1.37 6.42
CA GLY A 110 -12.63 0.53 7.12
C GLY A 110 -11.64 -0.20 6.22
N ILE A 111 -11.77 -0.15 4.90
CA ILE A 111 -10.93 -0.90 3.93
C ILE A 111 -9.43 -0.58 4.12
N GLY A 112 -9.08 0.68 4.28
CA GLY A 112 -7.69 1.07 4.50
C GLY A 112 -7.09 0.46 5.77
N ARG A 113 -7.86 0.41 6.85
CA ARG A 113 -7.44 -0.22 8.10
C ARG A 113 -7.27 -1.73 7.94
N GLU A 114 -8.18 -2.40 7.27
CA GLU A 114 -8.10 -3.83 7.00
C GLU A 114 -6.87 -4.17 6.15
N LEU A 115 -6.61 -3.39 5.09
CA LEU A 115 -5.42 -3.54 4.25
C LEU A 115 -4.12 -3.37 5.05
N MET A 116 -4.04 -2.35 5.93
CA MET A 116 -2.88 -2.13 6.79
C MET A 116 -2.67 -3.30 7.76
N THR A 117 -3.72 -3.80 8.38
CA THR A 117 -3.64 -4.95 9.30
C THR A 117 -3.15 -6.20 8.57
N GLU A 118 -3.66 -6.44 7.37
CA GLU A 118 -3.29 -7.64 6.62
C GLU A 118 -1.87 -7.57 6.05
N ILE A 119 -1.43 -6.40 5.55
CA ILE A 119 -0.05 -6.29 5.05
C ILE A 119 0.97 -6.47 6.17
N GLU A 120 0.73 -5.94 7.36
CA GLU A 120 1.61 -6.15 8.52
C GLU A 120 1.69 -7.63 8.92
N ARG A 121 0.55 -8.33 8.88
CA ARG A 121 0.49 -9.77 9.20
C ARG A 121 1.37 -10.62 8.28
N LEU A 122 1.59 -10.19 7.05
CA LEU A 122 2.40 -10.89 6.06
C LEU A 122 3.91 -10.69 6.24
N PHE A 123 4.33 -9.79 7.13
CA PHE A 123 5.74 -9.54 7.45
C PHE A 123 6.07 -9.80 8.93
N PRO A 124 5.86 -11.04 9.44
CA PRO A 124 6.00 -11.35 10.87
C PRO A 124 7.44 -11.27 11.38
N HIS A 125 8.41 -11.22 10.48
CA HIS A 125 9.84 -11.16 10.82
C HIS A 125 10.41 -9.75 10.80
N CYS A 126 9.59 -8.74 10.48
CA CYS A 126 10.00 -7.34 10.57
C CYS A 126 10.00 -6.87 12.02
N HIS A 127 10.95 -5.99 12.35
CA HIS A 127 11.03 -5.35 13.66
C HIS A 127 10.32 -4.01 13.66
N THR A 128 10.20 -3.39 12.50
CA THR A 128 9.63 -2.07 12.30
C THR A 128 8.84 -2.04 11.01
N PHE A 129 7.70 -1.39 11.06
CA PHE A 129 6.94 -1.00 9.86
C PHE A 129 7.11 0.50 9.66
N SER A 130 7.56 0.90 8.49
CA SER A 130 7.81 2.30 8.14
C SER A 130 6.99 2.71 6.92
N LEU A 131 6.46 3.90 6.97
CA LEU A 131 5.74 4.50 5.85
C LEU A 131 5.96 6.01 5.83
N PHE A 132 5.66 6.63 4.72
CA PHE A 132 5.61 8.08 4.62
C PHE A 132 4.30 8.53 3.96
N THR A 133 3.84 9.72 4.34
CA THR A 133 2.62 10.32 3.81
C THR A 133 2.78 11.83 3.72
N GLY A 134 2.05 12.45 2.79
CA GLY A 134 2.06 13.91 2.67
C GLY A 134 1.44 14.57 3.90
N GLU A 135 2.05 15.65 4.37
CA GLU A 135 1.55 16.42 5.52
C GLU A 135 0.14 16.99 5.27
N GLU A 136 -0.19 17.25 4.00
CA GLU A 136 -1.49 17.79 3.59
C GLU A 136 -2.59 16.71 3.43
N THR A 137 -2.37 15.50 3.94
CA THR A 137 -3.34 14.40 3.90
C THR A 137 -3.81 13.99 5.30
N PRO A 138 -4.60 14.81 6.01
CA PRO A 138 -4.96 14.59 7.42
C PRO A 138 -5.73 13.29 7.66
N ASN A 139 -6.53 12.84 6.68
CA ASN A 139 -7.27 11.58 6.79
C ASN A 139 -6.33 10.37 6.83
N THR A 140 -5.24 10.41 6.06
CA THR A 140 -4.24 9.35 6.02
C THR A 140 -3.42 9.33 7.31
N LEU A 141 -3.00 10.49 7.80
CA LEU A 141 -2.32 10.63 9.10
C LEU A 141 -3.17 10.07 10.24
N HIS A 142 -4.45 10.40 10.26
CA HIS A 142 -5.37 9.90 11.27
C HIS A 142 -5.53 8.37 11.19
N LEU A 143 -5.65 7.81 9.98
CA LEU A 143 -5.70 6.36 9.78
C LEU A 143 -4.45 5.69 10.34
N TYR A 144 -3.26 6.14 9.97
CA TYR A 144 -2.01 5.54 10.42
C TYR A 144 -1.82 5.65 11.93
N SER A 145 -2.15 6.79 12.53
CA SER A 145 -2.12 6.94 13.98
C SER A 145 -3.07 5.97 14.68
N LYS A 146 -4.26 5.76 14.14
CA LYS A 146 -5.23 4.80 14.70
C LYS A 146 -4.77 3.35 14.63
N VAL A 147 -3.98 2.97 13.65
CA VAL A 147 -3.44 1.61 13.52
C VAL A 147 -2.07 1.46 14.20
N GLY A 148 -1.62 2.47 14.94
CA GLY A 148 -0.50 2.40 15.86
C GLY A 148 0.81 3.01 15.36
N TYR A 149 0.80 3.74 14.24
CA TYR A 149 2.00 4.43 13.75
C TYR A 149 2.21 5.76 14.46
N ASN A 150 3.47 6.06 14.75
CA ASN A 150 3.91 7.31 15.36
C ASN A 150 4.78 8.11 14.39
N ILE A 151 4.68 9.43 14.46
CA ILE A 151 5.53 10.31 13.67
C ILE A 151 6.97 10.22 14.17
N VAL A 152 7.90 9.92 13.29
CA VAL A 152 9.34 9.84 13.59
C VAL A 152 10.06 11.11 13.14
N CYS A 153 9.81 11.55 11.92
CA CYS A 153 10.38 12.80 11.41
C CYS A 153 9.56 13.37 10.24
N ARG A 154 9.92 14.59 9.88
CA ARG A 154 9.43 15.29 8.68
C ARG A 154 10.59 15.48 7.73
N LYS A 155 10.35 15.28 6.45
CA LYS A 155 11.32 15.50 5.37
C LYS A 155 10.64 16.19 4.20
N GLU A 156 11.40 17.02 3.52
CA GLU A 156 11.00 17.50 2.21
C GLU A 156 11.49 16.54 1.14
N MET A 157 10.58 16.03 0.32
CA MET A 157 10.85 15.12 -0.77
C MET A 157 10.19 15.67 -2.03
N GLU A 158 10.99 15.97 -3.05
CA GLU A 158 10.49 16.50 -4.34
C GLU A 158 9.57 17.72 -4.20
N GLY A 159 9.91 18.63 -3.25
CA GLY A 159 9.13 19.83 -2.97
C GLY A 159 7.80 19.59 -2.23
N ILE A 160 7.65 18.44 -1.60
CA ILE A 160 6.49 18.07 -0.78
C ILE A 160 6.96 17.78 0.64
N SER A 161 6.27 18.37 1.63
CA SER A 161 6.47 18.02 3.03
C SER A 161 5.89 16.64 3.31
N MET A 162 6.76 15.70 3.65
CA MET A 162 6.41 14.31 3.95
C MET A 162 6.65 14.01 5.42
N ILE A 163 5.73 13.27 6.01
CA ILE A 163 5.82 12.75 7.37
C ILE A 163 6.20 11.27 7.30
N ILE A 164 7.26 10.91 8.00
CA ILE A 164 7.68 9.51 8.18
C ILE A 164 7.07 9.01 9.48
N MET A 165 6.40 7.88 9.40
CA MET A 165 5.75 7.24 10.54
C MET A 165 6.23 5.80 10.66
N GLU A 166 6.35 5.34 11.92
CA GLU A 166 6.80 3.97 12.23
C GLU A 166 5.96 3.34 13.35
N LYS A 167 5.93 2.02 13.29
CA LYS A 167 5.31 1.13 14.27
C LYS A 167 6.22 -0.04 14.58
#